data_22cf5939c3ee2d40610acf594a6db4a1
#
_entry.id   22cf5939c3ee2d40610acf594a6db4a1
#
_cell.length_a   1.000
_cell.length_b   1.000
_cell.length_c   1.000
_cell.angle_alpha   90.00
_cell.angle_beta   90.00
_cell.angle_gamma   90.00
#
_symmetry.space_group_name_H-M   'P 1'
#
loop_
_entity.id
_entity.type
_entity.pdbx_description
1 polymer ?
#
loop_
_entity_poly.entity_id
_entity_poly.type
_entity_poly.pdbx_seq_one_letter_code
_entity_poly.pdbx_strand_id
1 'polypeptide(L)'
;MATLLLGAGAALAACPPEGTSRDALDALKRAEWKIDDDGRRQALAIGLLDCLGTADPVLRDDLAFAAIAHWARTRELAPATLQRMRATLVPRLAPEGRDAAGFAQPFAALALAEVARADRISPFLSIEERAGLVSAATGYLAAVRDYRGFDEREGWRHGVAHGADLLLQLALNPALDRGQIDALLAAVAAQVMPVGHFYIYGEGDRLMTPVFYIGRRGALGAADWNAWFTALSGRRTKAAPATQASLAAHHDLAAFLLPLYASLRESGTAEMQAQMLPAVAAAIRTLD
;
A
#
# COMPACT_ATOMS: atom_id res chain seq x y z
N MET A 1 24.60 6.66 45.50
CA MET A 1 23.29 7.16 45.05
C MET A 1 23.01 6.52 43.68
N ALA A 2 22.10 5.55 43.63
CA ALA A 2 21.73 4.87 42.40
C ALA A 2 20.50 5.58 41.83
N THR A 3 20.67 6.20 40.67
CA THR A 3 19.57 6.86 39.93
C THR A 3 18.78 5.79 39.17
N LEU A 4 17.58 5.45 39.65
CA LEU A 4 16.60 4.66 38.89
C LEU A 4 16.14 5.50 37.67
N LEU A 5 16.53 5.07 36.48
CA LEU A 5 15.89 5.49 35.24
C LEU A 5 14.55 4.76 35.15
N LEU A 6 13.47 5.46 35.47
CA LEU A 6 12.11 5.04 35.10
C LEU A 6 11.99 5.14 33.57
N GLY A 7 12.08 4.01 32.91
CA GLY A 7 11.66 3.90 31.51
C GLY A 7 10.15 4.20 31.42
N ALA A 8 9.79 5.28 30.78
CA ALA A 8 8.40 5.52 30.38
C ALA A 8 8.01 4.46 29.35
N GLY A 9 7.38 3.39 29.82
CA GLY A 9 6.71 2.44 28.97
C GLY A 9 5.62 3.20 28.20
N ALA A 10 5.73 3.27 26.86
CA ALA A 10 4.63 3.72 26.04
C ALA A 10 3.42 2.86 26.39
N ALA A 11 2.38 3.48 26.93
CA ALA A 11 1.11 2.80 27.16
C ALA A 11 0.68 2.24 25.80
N LEU A 12 0.52 0.92 25.72
CA LEU A 12 -0.08 0.28 24.56
C LEU A 12 -1.47 0.91 24.38
N ALA A 13 -1.65 1.61 23.29
CA ALA A 13 -2.92 2.23 22.99
C ALA A 13 -4.02 1.16 22.99
N ALA A 14 -5.15 1.44 23.66
CA ALA A 14 -6.19 0.45 23.90
C ALA A 14 -6.93 0.12 22.59
N CYS A 15 -7.05 -1.16 22.27
CA CYS A 15 -7.93 -1.64 21.21
C CYS A 15 -8.90 -2.68 21.79
N PRO A 16 -10.22 -2.49 21.67
CA PRO A 16 -10.93 -1.30 21.16
C PRO A 16 -10.64 -0.01 21.91
N PRO A 17 -10.88 1.16 21.28
CA PRO A 17 -10.68 2.47 21.95
C PRO A 17 -11.51 2.59 23.24
N GLU A 18 -11.01 3.37 24.19
CA GLU A 18 -11.72 3.63 25.43
C GLU A 18 -13.17 4.08 25.19
N GLY A 19 -14.09 3.54 25.98
CA GLY A 19 -15.53 3.80 25.83
C GLY A 19 -16.19 3.03 24.68
N THR A 20 -15.46 2.14 24.00
CA THR A 20 -15.98 1.30 22.91
C THR A 20 -15.67 -0.16 23.18
N SER A 21 -16.63 -1.06 22.96
CA SER A 21 -16.43 -2.51 23.04
C SER A 21 -16.45 -3.15 21.65
N ARG A 22 -15.96 -4.39 21.55
CA ARG A 22 -16.09 -5.20 20.33
C ARG A 22 -17.54 -5.34 19.90
N ASP A 23 -18.45 -5.67 20.84
CA ASP A 23 -19.87 -5.82 20.55
C ASP A 23 -20.52 -4.53 20.04
N ALA A 24 -20.06 -3.36 20.56
CA ALA A 24 -20.51 -2.07 20.07
C ALA A 24 -20.04 -1.80 18.64
N LEU A 25 -18.80 -2.19 18.28
CA LEU A 25 -18.28 -2.10 16.92
C LEU A 25 -19.00 -3.06 15.97
N ASP A 26 -19.28 -4.28 16.41
CA ASP A 26 -20.09 -5.25 15.65
C ASP A 26 -21.52 -4.76 15.41
N ALA A 27 -22.14 -4.12 16.40
CA ALA A 27 -23.44 -3.49 16.26
C ALA A 27 -23.39 -2.33 15.25
N LEU A 28 -22.33 -1.52 15.29
CA LEU A 28 -22.11 -0.43 14.36
C LEU A 28 -21.88 -0.92 12.92
N LYS A 29 -21.15 -2.03 12.74
CA LYS A 29 -20.99 -2.69 11.43
C LYS A 29 -22.33 -3.13 10.87
N ARG A 30 -23.20 -3.76 11.70
CA ARG A 30 -24.57 -4.15 11.29
C ARG A 30 -25.47 -2.96 10.95
N ALA A 31 -25.20 -1.79 11.53
CA ALA A 31 -25.86 -0.53 11.23
C ALA A 31 -25.15 0.25 10.09
N GLU A 32 -24.35 -0.45 9.25
CA GLU A 32 -23.65 0.14 8.13
C GLU A 32 -22.78 1.36 8.51
N TRP A 33 -22.15 1.29 9.69
CA TRP A 33 -21.26 2.32 10.25
C TRP A 33 -21.92 3.66 10.54
N LYS A 34 -23.25 3.70 10.63
CA LYS A 34 -23.99 4.95 10.86
C LYS A 34 -23.77 5.49 12.27
N ILE A 35 -23.26 6.71 12.35
CA ILE A 35 -23.12 7.52 13.57
C ILE A 35 -23.66 8.91 13.26
N ASP A 36 -24.77 9.31 13.92
CA ASP A 36 -25.38 10.61 13.69
C ASP A 36 -24.56 11.77 14.28
N ASP A 37 -23.84 11.52 15.38
CA ASP A 37 -22.94 12.49 16.01
C ASP A 37 -21.60 12.50 15.25
N ASP A 38 -21.35 13.60 14.52
CA ASP A 38 -20.12 13.78 13.74
C ASP A 38 -18.86 13.78 14.62
N GLY A 39 -18.89 14.47 15.75
CA GLY A 39 -17.74 14.51 16.67
C GLY A 39 -17.34 13.13 17.16
N ARG A 40 -18.31 12.32 17.52
CA ARG A 40 -18.11 10.92 17.93
C ARG A 40 -17.54 10.08 16.79
N ARG A 41 -18.03 10.25 15.56
CA ARG A 41 -17.51 9.53 14.37
C ARG A 41 -16.05 9.88 14.12
N GLN A 42 -15.70 11.19 14.13
CA GLN A 42 -14.33 11.64 13.93
C GLN A 42 -13.39 11.10 15.03
N ALA A 43 -13.82 11.17 16.29
CA ALA A 43 -13.03 10.66 17.42
C ALA A 43 -12.81 9.15 17.33
N LEU A 44 -13.86 8.39 16.99
CA LEU A 44 -13.78 6.93 16.85
C LEU A 44 -12.85 6.54 15.70
N ALA A 45 -12.89 7.23 14.55
CA ALA A 45 -11.97 6.98 13.44
C ALA A 45 -10.50 7.10 13.86
N ILE A 46 -10.16 8.10 14.67
CA ILE A 46 -8.81 8.26 15.21
C ILE A 46 -8.47 7.16 16.23
N GLY A 47 -9.37 6.83 17.14
CA GLY A 47 -9.15 5.78 18.13
C GLY A 47 -8.94 4.40 17.50
N LEU A 48 -9.60 4.09 16.40
CA LEU A 48 -9.47 2.82 15.68
C LEU A 48 -8.11 2.64 15.00
N LEU A 49 -7.29 3.70 14.82
CA LEU A 49 -5.95 3.57 14.24
C LEU A 49 -5.04 2.66 15.05
N ASP A 50 -5.26 2.54 16.35
CA ASP A 50 -4.44 1.69 17.20
C ASP A 50 -4.83 0.20 17.07
N CYS A 51 -6.06 -0.07 16.63
CA CYS A 51 -6.50 -1.42 16.31
C CYS A 51 -5.89 -1.99 15.03
N LEU A 52 -5.33 -1.16 14.15
CA LEU A 52 -4.73 -1.60 12.89
C LEU A 52 -3.48 -2.49 13.07
N GLY A 53 -2.88 -2.49 14.26
CA GLY A 53 -1.73 -3.34 14.59
C GLY A 53 -2.09 -4.60 15.40
N THR A 54 -3.36 -4.83 15.73
CA THR A 54 -3.74 -6.01 16.52
C THR A 54 -3.65 -7.31 15.71
N ALA A 55 -3.29 -8.41 16.38
CA ALA A 55 -3.29 -9.74 15.79
C ALA A 55 -4.70 -10.31 15.57
N ASP A 56 -5.72 -9.77 16.24
CA ASP A 56 -7.12 -10.18 16.04
C ASP A 56 -7.64 -9.68 14.68
N PRO A 57 -7.84 -10.57 13.68
CA PRO A 57 -8.25 -10.17 12.33
C PRO A 57 -9.65 -9.54 12.31
N VAL A 58 -10.55 -9.94 13.20
CA VAL A 58 -11.91 -9.34 13.26
C VAL A 58 -11.82 -7.89 13.73
N LEU A 59 -11.04 -7.60 14.79
CA LEU A 59 -10.87 -6.23 15.25
C LEU A 59 -10.10 -5.37 14.24
N ARG A 60 -9.06 -5.93 13.62
CA ARG A 60 -8.20 -5.21 12.67
C ARG A 60 -8.89 -4.96 11.34
N ASP A 61 -9.31 -6.04 10.68
CA ASP A 61 -9.81 -6.01 9.30
C ASP A 61 -11.28 -5.65 9.25
N ASP A 62 -12.12 -6.44 9.96
CA ASP A 62 -13.56 -6.39 9.83
C ASP A 62 -14.21 -5.21 10.55
N LEU A 63 -13.57 -4.67 11.58
CA LEU A 63 -14.11 -3.60 12.40
C LEU A 63 -13.32 -2.30 12.21
N ALA A 64 -12.02 -2.27 12.57
CA ALA A 64 -11.26 -1.02 12.54
C ALA A 64 -11.03 -0.51 11.13
N PHE A 65 -10.41 -1.31 10.27
CA PHE A 65 -10.14 -0.89 8.90
C PHE A 65 -11.43 -0.68 8.11
N ALA A 66 -12.40 -1.59 8.23
CA ALA A 66 -13.67 -1.48 7.52
C ALA A 66 -14.43 -0.20 7.87
N ALA A 67 -14.49 0.20 9.16
CA ALA A 67 -15.10 1.46 9.58
C ALA A 67 -14.39 2.68 8.99
N ILE A 68 -13.05 2.72 9.12
CA ILE A 68 -12.22 3.81 8.59
C ILE A 68 -12.42 3.95 7.08
N ALA A 69 -12.34 2.82 6.35
CA ALA A 69 -12.51 2.81 4.90
C ALA A 69 -13.92 3.25 4.48
N HIS A 70 -14.95 2.80 5.20
CA HIS A 70 -16.33 3.21 4.94
C HIS A 70 -16.46 4.74 5.04
N TRP A 71 -16.13 5.33 6.20
CA TRP A 71 -16.30 6.76 6.40
C TRP A 71 -15.41 7.62 5.49
N ALA A 72 -14.21 7.15 5.15
CA ALA A 72 -13.35 7.85 4.18
C ALA A 72 -13.96 7.83 2.77
N ARG A 73 -14.53 6.70 2.35
CA ARG A 73 -15.12 6.51 1.01
C ARG A 73 -16.46 7.21 0.84
N THR A 74 -17.25 7.28 1.90
CA THR A 74 -18.54 8.01 1.94
C THR A 74 -18.36 9.51 2.21
N ARG A 75 -17.10 9.97 2.44
CA ARG A 75 -16.73 11.36 2.73
C ARG A 75 -17.30 11.87 4.04
N GLU A 76 -17.44 10.99 5.01
CA GLU A 76 -17.90 11.30 6.35
C GLU A 76 -16.76 11.68 7.30
N LEU A 77 -15.49 11.59 6.86
CA LEU A 77 -14.35 12.09 7.61
C LEU A 77 -14.00 13.52 7.17
N ALA A 78 -13.91 14.40 8.14
CA ALA A 78 -13.50 15.78 7.92
C ALA A 78 -12.03 15.85 7.47
N PRO A 79 -11.62 16.87 6.66
CA PRO A 79 -10.23 17.06 6.28
C PRO A 79 -9.26 17.08 7.46
N ALA A 80 -9.63 17.70 8.58
CA ALA A 80 -8.82 17.74 9.80
C ALA A 80 -8.58 16.34 10.39
N THR A 81 -9.59 15.46 10.35
CA THR A 81 -9.46 14.07 10.79
C THR A 81 -8.54 13.28 9.86
N LEU A 82 -8.68 13.44 8.55
CA LEU A 82 -7.81 12.79 7.55
C LEU A 82 -6.35 13.27 7.68
N GLN A 83 -6.13 14.57 7.94
CA GLN A 83 -4.79 15.10 8.24
C GLN A 83 -4.21 14.49 9.51
N ARG A 84 -5.02 14.36 10.57
CA ARG A 84 -4.59 13.72 11.82
C ARG A 84 -4.27 12.25 11.61
N MET A 85 -5.09 11.51 10.85
CA MET A 85 -4.80 10.12 10.46
C MET A 85 -3.45 10.03 9.74
N ARG A 86 -3.20 10.88 8.73
CA ARG A 86 -1.91 10.95 8.04
C ARG A 86 -0.75 11.19 9.01
N ALA A 87 -0.87 12.21 9.86
CA ALA A 87 0.16 12.55 10.83
C ALA A 87 0.48 11.40 11.81
N THR A 88 -0.53 10.60 12.18
CA THR A 88 -0.39 9.42 13.06
C THR A 88 0.21 8.22 12.33
N LEU A 89 -0.19 7.99 11.07
CA LEU A 89 0.15 6.75 10.35
C LEU A 89 1.45 6.83 9.55
N VAL A 90 1.83 8.01 9.03
CA VAL A 90 3.07 8.16 8.25
C VAL A 90 4.30 7.72 9.03
N PRO A 91 4.50 8.09 10.32
CA PRO A 91 5.63 7.60 11.10
C PRO A 91 5.66 6.07 11.28
N ARG A 92 4.48 5.41 11.25
CA ARG A 92 4.39 3.95 11.36
C ARG A 92 4.96 3.21 10.15
N LEU A 93 5.11 3.88 9.00
CA LEU A 93 5.73 3.30 7.80
C LEU A 93 7.26 3.21 7.90
N ALA A 94 7.88 3.96 8.80
CA ALA A 94 9.32 3.91 9.04
C ALA A 94 9.76 2.57 9.67
N PRO A 95 11.05 2.19 9.58
CA PRO A 95 11.56 0.95 10.18
C PRO A 95 11.24 0.80 11.68
N GLU A 96 11.16 1.89 12.41
CA GLU A 96 10.82 1.95 13.83
C GLU A 96 9.35 1.58 14.11
N GLY A 97 8.49 1.68 13.10
CA GLY A 97 7.06 1.29 13.17
C GLY A 97 6.83 -0.21 13.03
N ARG A 98 7.89 -1.03 12.88
CA ARG A 98 7.77 -2.49 12.77
C ARG A 98 7.34 -3.09 14.11
N ASP A 99 6.37 -3.99 14.03
CA ASP A 99 5.99 -4.85 15.14
C ASP A 99 6.35 -6.31 14.83
N ALA A 100 6.54 -7.13 15.87
CA ALA A 100 6.90 -8.54 15.70
C ALA A 100 5.78 -9.35 15.03
N ALA A 101 4.53 -8.95 15.22
CA ALA A 101 3.37 -9.58 14.59
C ALA A 101 3.27 -9.23 13.11
N GLY A 102 3.79 -8.07 12.68
CA GLY A 102 3.88 -7.63 11.29
C GLY A 102 2.58 -7.07 10.73
N PHE A 103 1.72 -6.49 11.56
CA PHE A 103 0.46 -5.90 11.13
C PHE A 103 0.47 -4.37 11.08
N ALA A 104 1.19 -3.70 11.99
CA ALA A 104 1.11 -2.26 12.15
C ALA A 104 1.49 -1.49 10.89
N GLN A 105 2.61 -1.84 10.24
CA GLN A 105 3.05 -1.17 9.01
C GLN A 105 2.13 -1.44 7.80
N PRO A 106 1.79 -2.71 7.46
CA PRO A 106 0.87 -3.01 6.37
C PRO A 106 -0.47 -2.29 6.49
N PHE A 107 -1.08 -2.32 7.67
CA PHE A 107 -2.38 -1.68 7.88
C PHE A 107 -2.30 -0.16 7.99
N ALA A 108 -1.16 0.39 8.43
CA ALA A 108 -0.91 1.83 8.28
C ALA A 108 -0.87 2.25 6.80
N ALA A 109 -0.18 1.46 5.94
CA ALA A 109 -0.15 1.71 4.50
C ALA A 109 -1.57 1.62 3.89
N LEU A 110 -2.34 0.61 4.26
CA LEU A 110 -3.70 0.41 3.77
C LEU A 110 -4.65 1.56 4.19
N ALA A 111 -4.58 2.01 5.44
CA ALA A 111 -5.37 3.16 5.91
C ALA A 111 -4.90 4.49 5.28
N LEU A 112 -3.60 4.66 5.04
CA LEU A 112 -3.06 5.81 4.29
C LEU A 112 -3.50 5.80 2.83
N ALA A 113 -3.78 4.65 2.24
CA ALA A 113 -4.38 4.59 0.90
C ALA A 113 -5.75 5.26 0.86
N GLU A 114 -6.58 5.13 1.92
CA GLU A 114 -7.86 5.84 2.00
C GLU A 114 -7.67 7.37 2.19
N VAL A 115 -6.65 7.80 2.94
CA VAL A 115 -6.29 9.22 3.05
C VAL A 115 -5.83 9.78 1.69
N ALA A 116 -4.95 9.07 0.98
CA ALA A 116 -4.49 9.45 -0.35
C ALA A 116 -5.64 9.47 -1.38
N ARG A 117 -6.58 8.50 -1.26
CA ARG A 117 -7.80 8.47 -2.07
C ARG A 117 -8.68 9.69 -1.81
N ALA A 118 -8.88 10.07 -0.56
CA ALA A 118 -9.67 11.24 -0.20
C ALA A 118 -9.03 12.52 -0.75
N ASP A 119 -7.70 12.70 -0.60
CA ASP A 119 -6.97 13.86 -1.12
C ASP A 119 -7.06 13.99 -2.65
N ARG A 120 -6.91 12.89 -3.41
CA ARG A 120 -7.00 12.97 -4.87
C ARG A 120 -8.39 13.31 -5.39
N ILE A 121 -9.45 13.01 -4.62
CA ILE A 121 -10.86 13.29 -4.99
C ILE A 121 -11.27 14.70 -4.56
N SER A 122 -10.85 15.11 -3.36
CA SER A 122 -11.11 16.42 -2.78
C SER A 122 -9.84 16.90 -2.07
N PRO A 123 -8.96 17.64 -2.77
CA PRO A 123 -7.65 18.00 -2.25
C PRO A 123 -7.71 18.76 -0.93
N PHE A 124 -6.95 18.29 0.07
CA PHE A 124 -6.84 18.92 1.39
C PHE A 124 -5.40 18.90 1.93
N LEU A 125 -4.50 18.11 1.33
CA LEU A 125 -3.09 18.11 1.69
C LEU A 125 -2.34 19.24 0.99
N SER A 126 -1.38 19.87 1.68
CA SER A 126 -0.42 20.76 1.05
C SER A 126 0.49 20.02 0.07
N ILE A 127 1.25 20.75 -0.73
CA ILE A 127 2.27 20.18 -1.64
C ILE A 127 3.31 19.40 -0.83
N GLU A 128 3.78 19.97 0.28
CA GLU A 128 4.80 19.38 1.16
C GLU A 128 4.26 18.15 1.89
N GLU A 129 3.01 18.18 2.35
CA GLU A 129 2.36 17.05 3.00
C GLU A 129 2.18 15.87 2.04
N ARG A 130 1.80 16.16 0.80
CA ARG A 130 1.66 15.15 -0.25
C ARG A 130 3.02 14.58 -0.65
N ALA A 131 4.05 15.43 -0.80
CA ALA A 131 5.42 14.97 -1.07
C ALA A 131 5.96 14.09 0.06
N GLY A 132 5.70 14.46 1.32
CA GLY A 132 6.05 13.66 2.48
C GLY A 132 5.34 12.29 2.50
N LEU A 133 4.06 12.24 2.11
CA LEU A 133 3.31 10.98 1.99
C LEU A 133 3.87 10.09 0.86
N VAL A 134 4.21 10.67 -0.30
CA VAL A 134 4.87 9.95 -1.41
C VAL A 134 6.20 9.36 -0.96
N SER A 135 7.03 10.15 -0.28
CA SER A 135 8.34 9.70 0.23
C SER A 135 8.19 8.56 1.23
N ALA A 136 7.27 8.67 2.19
CA ALA A 136 7.01 7.62 3.17
C ALA A 136 6.48 6.33 2.52
N ALA A 137 5.55 6.43 1.59
CA ALA A 137 4.94 5.31 0.89
C ALA A 137 5.96 4.54 0.03
N THR A 138 6.77 5.27 -0.74
CA THR A 138 7.81 4.68 -1.60
C THR A 138 8.92 4.06 -0.77
N GLY A 139 9.36 4.74 0.30
CA GLY A 139 10.34 4.22 1.24
C GLY A 139 9.86 2.93 1.92
N TYR A 140 8.60 2.91 2.38
CA TYR A 140 7.98 1.72 2.97
C TYR A 140 7.99 0.54 1.99
N LEU A 141 7.38 0.72 0.79
CA LEU A 141 7.27 -0.39 -0.16
C LEU A 141 8.65 -0.92 -0.55
N ALA A 142 9.62 -0.06 -0.86
CA ALA A 142 10.97 -0.49 -1.21
C ALA A 142 11.69 -1.24 -0.08
N ALA A 143 11.34 -0.97 1.18
CA ALA A 143 11.96 -1.55 2.37
C ALA A 143 11.23 -2.79 2.91
N VAL A 144 10.07 -3.20 2.38
CA VAL A 144 9.36 -4.41 2.83
C VAL A 144 10.26 -5.64 2.68
N ARG A 145 10.37 -6.42 3.76
CA ARG A 145 11.08 -7.72 3.81
C ARG A 145 10.26 -8.77 4.55
N ASP A 146 9.16 -8.38 5.17
CA ASP A 146 8.17 -9.31 5.72
C ASP A 146 7.17 -9.65 4.61
N TYR A 147 7.33 -10.80 4.01
CA TYR A 147 6.51 -11.29 2.89
C TYR A 147 5.39 -12.23 3.35
N ARG A 148 5.12 -12.29 4.66
CA ARG A 148 3.99 -13.07 5.16
C ARG A 148 2.69 -12.54 4.57
N GLY A 149 1.90 -13.46 4.01
CA GLY A 149 0.59 -13.16 3.43
C GLY A 149 -0.54 -13.55 4.38
N PHE A 150 -1.26 -14.64 4.05
CA PHE A 150 -2.40 -15.13 4.81
C PHE A 150 -1.98 -16.16 5.86
N ASP A 151 -2.58 -16.05 7.04
CA ASP A 151 -2.55 -17.04 8.11
C ASP A 151 -3.99 -17.36 8.54
N GLU A 152 -4.30 -18.63 8.79
CA GLU A 152 -5.67 -19.06 9.10
C GLU A 152 -6.23 -18.50 10.43
N ARG A 153 -5.35 -18.15 11.37
CA ARG A 153 -5.73 -17.62 12.69
C ARG A 153 -5.69 -16.09 12.75
N GLU A 154 -4.66 -15.52 12.13
CA GLU A 154 -4.36 -14.10 12.24
C GLU A 154 -4.75 -13.29 11.00
N GLY A 155 -5.18 -13.96 9.93
CA GLY A 155 -5.60 -13.30 8.68
C GLY A 155 -4.43 -12.75 7.86
N TRP A 156 -4.67 -11.68 7.14
CA TRP A 156 -3.74 -11.08 6.20
C TRP A 156 -2.74 -10.11 6.86
N ARG A 157 -1.43 -10.26 6.53
CA ARG A 157 -0.41 -9.22 6.74
C ARG A 157 -0.23 -8.38 5.48
N HIS A 158 0.14 -9.03 4.39
CA HIS A 158 0.08 -8.52 3.02
C HIS A 158 0.84 -7.19 2.79
N GLY A 159 2.03 -7.04 3.41
CA GLY A 159 2.77 -5.77 3.42
C GLY A 159 3.03 -5.19 2.04
N VAL A 160 3.42 -6.02 1.06
CA VAL A 160 3.66 -5.58 -0.32
C VAL A 160 2.37 -5.12 -1.00
N ALA A 161 1.28 -5.89 -0.85
CA ALA A 161 0.00 -5.56 -1.46
C ALA A 161 -0.59 -4.26 -0.92
N HIS A 162 -0.59 -4.07 0.42
CA HIS A 162 -1.07 -2.83 1.04
C HIS A 162 -0.19 -1.62 0.68
N GLY A 163 1.12 -1.82 0.56
CA GLY A 163 2.02 -0.79 0.03
C GLY A 163 1.69 -0.43 -1.42
N ALA A 164 1.43 -1.43 -2.27
CA ALA A 164 1.03 -1.22 -3.67
C ALA A 164 -0.33 -0.49 -3.76
N ASP A 165 -1.30 -0.77 -2.86
CA ASP A 165 -2.57 -0.05 -2.80
C ASP A 165 -2.39 1.44 -2.46
N LEU A 166 -1.49 1.76 -1.54
CA LEU A 166 -1.14 3.14 -1.25
C LEU A 166 -0.52 3.83 -2.48
N LEU A 167 0.44 3.17 -3.14
CA LEU A 167 1.04 3.70 -4.36
C LEU A 167 0.01 3.87 -5.49
N LEU A 168 -0.98 2.97 -5.61
CA LEU A 168 -2.08 3.12 -6.56
C LEU A 168 -2.85 4.43 -6.33
N GLN A 169 -3.22 4.72 -5.09
CA GLN A 169 -3.98 5.94 -4.81
C GLN A 169 -3.15 7.21 -5.08
N LEU A 170 -1.84 7.17 -4.83
CA LEU A 170 -0.91 8.23 -5.18
C LEU A 170 -0.75 8.34 -6.71
N ALA A 171 -0.56 7.22 -7.43
CA ALA A 171 -0.46 7.19 -8.88
C ALA A 171 -1.68 7.83 -9.57
N LEU A 172 -2.86 7.65 -9.01
CA LEU A 172 -4.12 8.25 -9.47
C LEU A 172 -4.24 9.75 -9.17
N ASN A 173 -3.39 10.35 -8.31
CA ASN A 173 -3.49 11.75 -7.95
C ASN A 173 -2.87 12.65 -9.04
N PRO A 174 -3.66 13.51 -9.72
CA PRO A 174 -3.17 14.36 -10.81
C PRO A 174 -2.13 15.39 -10.36
N ALA A 175 -2.04 15.69 -9.07
CA ALA A 175 -1.11 16.66 -8.52
C ALA A 175 0.33 16.15 -8.37
N LEU A 176 0.60 14.85 -8.60
CA LEU A 176 1.96 14.33 -8.55
C LEU A 176 2.76 14.79 -9.78
N ASP A 177 3.98 15.27 -9.51
CA ASP A 177 4.95 15.61 -10.53
C ASP A 177 5.69 14.39 -11.10
N ARG A 178 6.54 14.62 -12.11
CA ARG A 178 7.33 13.56 -12.75
C ARG A 178 8.29 12.87 -11.78
N GLY A 179 8.96 13.61 -10.92
CA GLY A 179 9.89 13.02 -9.95
C GLY A 179 9.21 12.10 -8.95
N GLN A 180 8.01 12.47 -8.51
CA GLN A 180 7.17 11.64 -7.64
C GLN A 180 6.71 10.36 -8.36
N ILE A 181 6.31 10.45 -9.63
CA ILE A 181 5.96 9.29 -10.46
C ILE A 181 7.14 8.34 -10.61
N ASP A 182 8.34 8.88 -10.91
CA ASP A 182 9.56 8.08 -11.02
C ASP A 182 9.90 7.38 -9.69
N ALA A 183 9.66 8.03 -8.55
CA ALA A 183 9.84 7.42 -7.23
C ALA A 183 8.84 6.26 -6.97
N LEU A 184 7.57 6.40 -7.40
CA LEU A 184 6.59 5.30 -7.33
C LEU A 184 7.06 4.09 -8.15
N LEU A 185 7.50 4.32 -9.39
CA LEU A 185 8.00 3.27 -10.27
C LEU A 185 9.26 2.58 -9.72
N ALA A 186 10.17 3.34 -9.11
CA ALA A 186 11.36 2.78 -8.46
C ALA A 186 10.99 1.89 -7.26
N ALA A 187 10.03 2.29 -6.44
CA ALA A 187 9.56 1.51 -5.30
C ALA A 187 8.88 0.21 -5.74
N VAL A 188 8.04 0.25 -6.79
CA VAL A 188 7.46 -0.95 -7.39
C VAL A 188 8.55 -1.87 -7.91
N ALA A 189 9.48 -1.35 -8.71
CA ALA A 189 10.58 -2.13 -9.27
C ALA A 189 11.39 -2.83 -8.17
N ALA A 190 11.60 -2.21 -7.01
CA ALA A 190 12.32 -2.81 -5.89
C ALA A 190 11.66 -4.09 -5.35
N GLN A 191 10.33 -4.23 -5.53
CA GLN A 191 9.54 -5.36 -5.00
C GLN A 191 9.12 -6.39 -6.05
N VAL A 192 9.22 -6.13 -7.34
CA VAL A 192 8.76 -7.09 -8.36
C VAL A 192 9.49 -8.43 -8.27
N MET A 193 10.78 -8.44 -7.90
CA MET A 193 11.59 -9.65 -7.78
C MET A 193 12.36 -9.63 -6.45
N PRO A 194 11.72 -9.94 -5.32
CA PRO A 194 12.41 -10.06 -4.04
C PRO A 194 13.37 -11.25 -4.06
N VAL A 195 14.51 -11.11 -3.38
CA VAL A 195 15.54 -12.16 -3.41
C VAL A 195 15.06 -13.40 -2.66
N GLY A 196 14.98 -14.54 -3.38
CA GLY A 196 14.72 -15.85 -2.78
C GLY A 196 13.31 -16.08 -2.23
N HIS A 197 12.36 -15.23 -2.57
CA HIS A 197 10.97 -15.36 -2.17
C HIS A 197 10.06 -15.51 -3.39
N PHE A 198 9.04 -16.37 -3.31
CA PHE A 198 7.97 -16.48 -4.29
C PHE A 198 6.73 -15.77 -3.79
N TYR A 199 6.18 -14.88 -4.57
CA TYR A 199 4.87 -14.33 -4.32
C TYR A 199 3.76 -15.33 -4.66
N ILE A 200 2.92 -15.64 -3.70
CA ILE A 200 1.84 -16.64 -3.86
C ILE A 200 0.46 -16.08 -3.50
N TYR A 201 0.38 -14.84 -3.06
CA TYR A 201 -0.86 -14.20 -2.60
C TYR A 201 -1.33 -13.06 -3.53
N GLY A 202 -0.86 -13.03 -4.79
CA GLY A 202 -1.28 -12.06 -5.78
C GLY A 202 -0.53 -10.72 -5.72
N GLU A 203 0.65 -10.67 -5.08
CA GLU A 203 1.44 -9.44 -4.95
C GLU A 203 1.87 -8.88 -6.31
N GLY A 204 2.15 -9.76 -7.29
CA GLY A 204 2.50 -9.34 -8.65
C GLY A 204 1.39 -8.51 -9.32
N ASP A 205 0.13 -8.95 -9.20
CA ASP A 205 -1.04 -8.24 -9.68
C ASP A 205 -1.23 -6.90 -8.95
N ARG A 206 -1.03 -6.89 -7.62
CA ARG A 206 -1.12 -5.64 -6.84
C ARG A 206 -0.02 -4.66 -7.23
N LEU A 207 1.21 -5.12 -7.44
CA LEU A 207 2.34 -4.27 -7.86
C LEU A 207 2.17 -3.71 -9.27
N MET A 208 1.56 -4.46 -10.22
CA MET A 208 1.36 -3.94 -11.57
C MET A 208 0.29 -2.84 -11.62
N THR A 209 -0.66 -2.83 -10.70
CA THR A 209 -1.80 -1.91 -10.72
C THR A 209 -1.38 -0.42 -10.70
N PRO A 210 -0.52 0.07 -9.78
CA PRO A 210 -0.03 1.46 -9.85
C PRO A 210 0.71 1.76 -11.15
N VAL A 211 1.45 0.81 -11.74
CA VAL A 211 2.17 0.99 -13.02
C VAL A 211 1.18 1.17 -14.17
N PHE A 212 0.13 0.37 -14.21
CA PHE A 212 -0.96 0.51 -15.19
C PHE A 212 -1.59 1.91 -15.14
N TYR A 213 -1.90 2.40 -13.93
CA TYR A 213 -2.53 3.73 -13.78
C TYR A 213 -1.56 4.90 -14.02
N ILE A 214 -0.25 4.73 -13.77
CA ILE A 214 0.78 5.69 -14.22
C ILE A 214 0.78 5.76 -15.75
N GLY A 215 0.73 4.61 -16.43
CA GLY A 215 0.61 4.56 -17.89
C GLY A 215 -0.63 5.30 -18.40
N ARG A 216 -1.77 5.12 -17.74
CA ARG A 216 -3.04 5.78 -18.10
C ARG A 216 -2.99 7.30 -17.97
N ARG A 217 -2.08 7.86 -17.17
CA ARG A 217 -1.87 9.32 -17.06
C ARG A 217 -1.21 9.93 -18.29
N GLY A 218 -0.49 9.13 -19.10
CA GLY A 218 0.27 9.63 -20.25
C GLY A 218 1.48 10.51 -19.87
N ALA A 219 1.96 10.44 -18.63
CA ALA A 219 3.07 11.26 -18.15
C ALA A 219 4.45 10.76 -18.62
N LEU A 220 4.52 9.52 -19.14
CA LEU A 220 5.73 8.89 -19.64
C LEU A 220 5.53 8.48 -21.11
N GLY A 221 6.57 8.69 -21.93
CA GLY A 221 6.59 8.26 -23.33
C GLY A 221 7.14 6.83 -23.51
N ALA A 222 7.10 6.34 -24.76
CA ALA A 222 7.57 5.00 -25.10
C ALA A 222 9.05 4.76 -24.73
N ALA A 223 9.91 5.78 -24.83
CA ALA A 223 11.31 5.69 -24.46
C ALA A 223 11.48 5.47 -22.95
N ASP A 224 10.70 6.18 -22.09
CA ASP A 224 10.74 6.02 -20.64
C ASP A 224 10.30 4.59 -20.24
N TRP A 225 9.21 4.11 -20.81
CA TRP A 225 8.72 2.76 -20.57
C TRP A 225 9.69 1.68 -21.02
N ASN A 226 10.29 1.85 -22.20
CA ASN A 226 11.30 0.92 -22.67
C ASN A 226 12.51 0.87 -21.73
N ALA A 227 13.00 2.03 -21.27
CA ALA A 227 14.10 2.10 -20.31
C ALA A 227 13.75 1.41 -18.99
N TRP A 228 12.54 1.68 -18.45
CA TRP A 228 12.10 1.12 -17.17
C TRP A 228 11.95 -0.41 -17.22
N PHE A 229 11.26 -0.96 -18.24
CA PHE A 229 11.08 -2.41 -18.38
C PHE A 229 12.39 -3.14 -18.71
N THR A 230 13.29 -2.51 -19.49
CA THR A 230 14.64 -3.05 -19.75
C THR A 230 15.44 -3.15 -18.46
N ALA A 231 15.45 -2.10 -17.64
CA ALA A 231 16.15 -2.10 -16.36
C ALA A 231 15.55 -3.13 -15.40
N LEU A 232 14.21 -3.25 -15.34
CA LEU A 232 13.52 -4.23 -14.51
C LEU A 232 13.90 -5.67 -14.92
N SER A 233 13.76 -6.02 -16.20
CA SER A 233 14.04 -7.36 -16.72
C SER A 233 15.53 -7.71 -16.62
N GLY A 234 16.41 -6.71 -16.78
CA GLY A 234 17.86 -6.87 -16.69
C GLY A 234 18.37 -7.24 -15.30
N ARG A 235 17.55 -7.13 -14.26
CA ARG A 235 17.90 -7.60 -12.91
C ARG A 235 17.86 -9.13 -12.78
N ARG A 236 17.17 -9.82 -13.69
CA ARG A 236 17.14 -11.28 -13.74
C ARG A 236 18.35 -11.80 -14.52
N THR A 237 18.96 -12.88 -14.03
CA THR A 237 19.98 -13.62 -14.79
C THR A 237 19.33 -14.25 -16.02
N LYS A 238 19.94 -14.06 -17.20
CA LYS A 238 19.45 -14.61 -18.48
C LYS A 238 19.67 -16.13 -18.61
N ALA A 239 20.51 -16.73 -17.76
CA ALA A 239 20.69 -18.17 -17.75
C ALA A 239 19.42 -18.89 -17.28
N ALA A 240 19.25 -20.15 -17.71
CA ALA A 240 18.16 -21.00 -17.20
C ALA A 240 18.20 -21.01 -15.67
N PRO A 241 17.04 -20.97 -15.00
CA PRO A 241 16.99 -20.96 -13.53
C PRO A 241 17.67 -22.20 -12.95
N ALA A 242 18.76 -22.00 -12.23
CA ALA A 242 19.57 -23.06 -11.62
C ALA A 242 19.44 -23.08 -10.08
N THR A 243 18.78 -22.09 -9.48
CA THR A 243 18.58 -21.95 -8.04
C THR A 243 17.15 -21.56 -7.73
N GLN A 244 16.70 -21.85 -6.50
CA GLN A 244 15.38 -21.40 -6.05
C GLN A 244 15.21 -19.88 -6.14
N ALA A 245 16.25 -19.13 -5.85
CA ALA A 245 16.21 -17.65 -5.97
C ALA A 245 16.02 -17.19 -7.42
N SER A 246 16.65 -17.86 -8.40
CA SER A 246 16.46 -17.54 -9.82
C SER A 246 15.09 -17.97 -10.35
N LEU A 247 14.55 -19.10 -9.83
CA LEU A 247 13.17 -19.51 -10.09
C LEU A 247 12.15 -18.54 -9.54
N ALA A 248 12.35 -18.06 -8.30
CA ALA A 248 11.50 -17.06 -7.68
C ALA A 248 11.49 -15.76 -8.50
N ALA A 249 12.65 -15.25 -8.88
CA ALA A 249 12.74 -14.03 -9.70
C ALA A 249 12.05 -14.21 -11.07
N HIS A 250 12.14 -15.37 -11.69
CA HIS A 250 11.42 -15.68 -12.94
C HIS A 250 9.91 -15.69 -12.73
N HIS A 251 9.44 -16.43 -11.71
CA HIS A 251 8.02 -16.54 -11.36
C HIS A 251 7.41 -15.16 -11.05
N ASP A 252 8.06 -14.39 -10.20
CA ASP A 252 7.52 -13.11 -9.75
C ASP A 252 7.50 -12.05 -10.85
N LEU A 253 8.54 -12.06 -11.72
CA LEU A 253 8.53 -11.21 -12.91
C LEU A 253 7.38 -11.59 -13.86
N ALA A 254 7.14 -12.89 -14.08
CA ALA A 254 5.99 -13.35 -14.87
C ALA A 254 4.65 -12.95 -14.23
N ALA A 255 4.51 -13.16 -12.91
CA ALA A 255 3.31 -12.80 -12.14
C ALA A 255 3.02 -11.28 -12.17
N PHE A 256 4.02 -10.44 -12.40
CA PHE A 256 3.87 -9.00 -12.59
C PHE A 256 3.56 -8.63 -14.05
N LEU A 257 4.32 -9.18 -15.03
CA LEU A 257 4.23 -8.77 -16.43
C LEU A 257 2.98 -9.28 -17.13
N LEU A 258 2.55 -10.52 -16.86
CA LEU A 258 1.43 -11.12 -17.58
C LEU A 258 0.09 -10.44 -17.29
N PRO A 259 -0.30 -10.15 -16.02
CA PRO A 259 -1.52 -9.40 -15.75
C PRO A 259 -1.43 -7.96 -16.26
N LEU A 260 -0.25 -7.32 -16.21
CA LEU A 260 -0.06 -5.98 -16.80
C LEU A 260 -0.28 -6.02 -18.32
N TYR A 261 0.28 -7.00 -19.04
CA TYR A 261 0.06 -7.17 -20.48
C TYR A 261 -1.41 -7.39 -20.80
N ALA A 262 -2.09 -8.28 -20.07
CA ALA A 262 -3.51 -8.53 -20.23
C ALA A 262 -4.35 -7.25 -20.00
N SER A 263 -4.09 -6.52 -18.91
CA SER A 263 -4.78 -5.27 -18.58
C SER A 263 -4.57 -4.20 -19.65
N LEU A 264 -3.34 -4.08 -20.19
CA LEU A 264 -3.05 -3.17 -21.29
C LEU A 264 -3.84 -3.52 -22.55
N ARG A 265 -3.95 -4.81 -22.88
CA ARG A 265 -4.69 -5.29 -24.05
C ARG A 265 -6.20 -5.07 -23.92
N GLU A 266 -6.76 -5.38 -22.75
CA GLU A 266 -8.20 -5.39 -22.52
C GLU A 266 -8.77 -4.00 -22.14
N SER A 267 -7.99 -3.20 -21.41
CA SER A 267 -8.47 -1.96 -20.79
C SER A 267 -7.60 -0.73 -21.05
N GLY A 268 -6.47 -0.88 -21.75
CA GLY A 268 -5.58 0.23 -22.09
C GLY A 268 -6.15 1.08 -23.24
N THR A 269 -5.96 2.41 -23.17
CA THR A 269 -6.25 3.28 -24.32
C THR A 269 -5.28 2.98 -25.46
N ALA A 270 -5.66 3.33 -26.71
CA ALA A 270 -4.79 3.12 -27.88
C ALA A 270 -3.41 3.79 -27.70
N GLU A 271 -3.37 4.98 -27.12
CA GLU A 271 -2.12 5.69 -26.82
C GLU A 271 -1.28 4.93 -25.79
N MET A 272 -1.87 4.52 -24.69
CA MET A 272 -1.20 3.74 -23.64
C MET A 272 -0.66 2.41 -24.19
N GLN A 273 -1.44 1.71 -25.02
CA GLN A 273 -1.00 0.50 -25.69
C GLN A 273 0.21 0.77 -26.60
N ALA A 274 0.17 1.82 -27.41
CA ALA A 274 1.28 2.19 -28.29
C ALA A 274 2.57 2.48 -27.51
N GLN A 275 2.46 3.12 -26.35
CA GLN A 275 3.61 3.50 -25.51
C GLN A 275 4.19 2.34 -24.69
N MET A 276 3.34 1.44 -24.14
CA MET A 276 3.78 0.46 -23.15
C MET A 276 3.89 -0.97 -23.69
N LEU A 277 2.96 -1.43 -24.57
CA LEU A 277 2.92 -2.82 -25.02
C LEU A 277 4.22 -3.32 -25.65
N PRO A 278 4.92 -2.55 -26.50
CA PRO A 278 6.17 -3.04 -27.08
C PRO A 278 7.23 -3.36 -26.02
N ALA A 279 7.33 -2.52 -24.98
CA ALA A 279 8.29 -2.69 -23.88
C ALA A 279 7.91 -3.85 -22.97
N VAL A 280 6.63 -3.97 -22.58
CA VAL A 280 6.13 -5.10 -21.78
C VAL A 280 6.29 -6.42 -22.53
N ALA A 281 5.94 -6.48 -23.82
CA ALA A 281 6.14 -7.67 -24.63
C ALA A 281 7.63 -8.04 -24.78
N ALA A 282 8.53 -7.05 -24.88
CA ALA A 282 9.96 -7.29 -24.88
C ALA A 282 10.44 -7.86 -23.55
N ALA A 283 9.92 -7.35 -22.43
CA ALA A 283 10.22 -7.88 -21.09
C ALA A 283 9.72 -9.33 -20.91
N ILE A 284 8.50 -9.65 -21.39
CA ILE A 284 7.96 -11.01 -21.37
C ILE A 284 8.85 -11.98 -22.12
N ARG A 285 9.35 -11.61 -23.32
CA ARG A 285 10.29 -12.46 -24.10
C ARG A 285 11.61 -12.73 -23.38
N THR A 286 11.95 -12.01 -22.32
CA THR A 286 13.13 -12.35 -21.51
C THR A 286 12.86 -13.49 -20.52
N LEU A 287 11.61 -13.93 -20.39
CA LEU A 287 11.24 -15.06 -19.54
C LEU A 287 11.58 -16.41 -20.22
N ASP A 288 11.61 -16.43 -21.54
CA ASP A 288 12.08 -17.58 -22.32
C ASP A 288 13.61 -17.71 -22.17
#